data_f5c18f1015747dd2b9b9215f50cda4f9
#
_entry.id   f5c18f1015747dd2b9b9215f50cda4f9
#
_cell.length_a   1.000
_cell.length_b   1.000
_cell.length_c   1.000
_cell.angle_alpha   90.00
_cell.angle_beta   90.00
_cell.angle_gamma   90.00
#
_symmetry.space_group_name_H-M   'P 1'
#
loop_
_entity.id
_entity.type
_entity.pdbx_description
1 polymer ?
#
loop_
_entity_poly.entity_id
_entity_poly.type
_entity_poly.pdbx_seq_one_letter_code
_entity_poly.pdbx_strand_id
1 'polypeptide(L)'
;LVGYTIIPAITIGLIDVREVRRNSTVANFTGRWGVTNRMELEAKVPLVYRSDDQLTRPLNLGAGRDELFNSTGQGIGDVEATARYQFNDTSVDKPVYIGSLRFKSRTGKDPFEVLTDTTQAPELITNRIETELPTGSGFYTIQPGLTVLYPTDPAVFFGGLNYQFNLSRSGVTANTTQGQIAVGDVDPGDVFGFNFGMGLALNEKSSFSLGYDGASVGKTKINGVDAINASRIQLGTLLLGYSQRLTPSTSLGLTVGVGVTRDTPDVTLGLRLPISF
;
A
#
# COMPACT_ATOMS: atom_id res chain seq x y z
N LEU A 1 -6.69 -4.31 -2.24
CA LEU A 1 -6.17 -3.13 -1.51
C LEU A 1 -4.66 -3.21 -1.51
N VAL A 2 -4.04 -2.42 -2.35
CA VAL A 2 -2.58 -2.29 -2.42
C VAL A 2 -2.13 -1.59 -1.14
N GLY A 3 -1.33 -2.25 -0.32
CA GLY A 3 -0.67 -1.62 0.82
C GLY A 3 0.44 -0.71 0.28
N TYR A 4 0.23 0.59 0.31
CA TYR A 4 1.27 1.55 -0.05
C TYR A 4 2.32 1.59 1.05
N THR A 5 3.54 1.27 0.71
CA THR A 5 4.68 1.48 1.60
C THR A 5 5.29 2.82 1.22
N ILE A 6 5.11 3.83 2.07
CA ILE A 6 5.78 5.12 1.92
C ILE A 6 7.20 4.93 2.43
N ILE A 7 8.16 4.83 1.54
CA ILE A 7 9.58 4.95 1.87
C ILE A 7 10.02 6.27 1.27
N PRO A 8 10.38 7.28 2.07
CA PRO A 8 10.96 8.49 1.52
C PRO A 8 12.34 8.17 0.95
N ALA A 9 12.44 8.12 -0.37
CA ALA A 9 13.74 8.16 -1.04
C ALA A 9 14.24 9.60 -0.97
N ILE A 10 15.30 9.85 -0.22
CA ILE A 10 15.93 11.17 -0.12
C ILE A 10 17.05 11.20 -1.17
N THR A 11 16.89 12.04 -2.19
CA THR A 11 17.94 12.31 -3.19
C THR A 11 18.38 13.75 -3.10
N ILE A 12 19.66 14.01 -2.83
CA ILE A 12 20.27 15.34 -2.90
C ILE A 12 21.23 15.40 -4.09
N GLY A 13 20.93 16.30 -5.01
CA GLY A 13 21.75 17.04 -5.94
C GLY A 13 23.16 16.60 -6.34
N LEU A 14 23.30 15.42 -6.89
CA LEU A 14 24.31 15.01 -7.87
C LEU A 14 23.55 14.08 -8.82
N ILE A 15 23.86 14.09 -10.12
CA ILE A 15 23.22 13.22 -11.09
C ILE A 15 23.59 11.78 -10.74
N ASP A 16 22.83 11.21 -9.81
CA ASP A 16 22.90 9.81 -9.44
C ASP A 16 21.78 9.10 -10.22
N VAL A 17 22.16 8.33 -11.22
CA VAL A 17 21.21 7.47 -11.93
C VAL A 17 21.04 6.22 -11.08
N ARG A 18 20.05 6.24 -10.21
CA ARG A 18 19.69 5.10 -9.39
C ARG A 18 18.52 4.37 -10.04
N GLU A 19 18.75 3.16 -10.52
CA GLU A 19 17.71 2.27 -10.96
C GLU A 19 17.36 1.31 -9.81
N VAL A 20 16.11 1.34 -9.36
CA VAL A 20 15.61 0.42 -8.32
C VAL A 20 14.53 -0.44 -8.94
N ARG A 21 14.75 -1.75 -8.97
CA ARG A 21 13.75 -2.75 -9.36
C ARG A 21 13.18 -3.39 -8.10
N ARG A 22 11.94 -3.06 -7.78
CA ARG A 22 11.25 -3.55 -6.61
C ARG A 22 10.21 -4.59 -6.98
N ASN A 23 10.36 -5.78 -6.40
CA ASN A 23 9.36 -6.84 -6.46
C ASN A 23 8.76 -7.05 -5.06
N SER A 24 7.44 -7.02 -4.98
CA SER A 24 6.73 -7.27 -3.72
C SER A 24 5.65 -8.32 -3.93
N THR A 25 5.69 -9.39 -3.16
CA THR A 25 4.64 -10.42 -3.10
C THR A 25 3.97 -10.35 -1.75
N VAL A 26 2.64 -10.24 -1.73
CA VAL A 26 1.87 -10.18 -0.49
C VAL A 26 0.77 -11.22 -0.54
N ALA A 27 0.80 -12.17 0.39
CA ALA A 27 -0.28 -13.11 0.62
C ALA A 27 -1.16 -12.61 1.77
N ASN A 28 -2.44 -12.29 1.49
CA ASN A 28 -3.38 -11.77 2.47
C ASN A 28 -4.33 -12.87 2.93
N PHE A 29 -4.35 -13.16 4.23
CA PHE A 29 -5.36 -13.99 4.86
C PHE A 29 -6.43 -13.08 5.47
N THR A 30 -7.66 -13.20 4.97
CA THR A 30 -8.74 -12.30 5.36
C THR A 30 -9.93 -13.11 5.88
N GLY A 31 -10.32 -12.86 7.12
CA GLY A 31 -11.55 -13.34 7.71
C GLY A 31 -12.61 -12.26 7.69
N ARG A 32 -13.82 -12.58 7.26
CA ARG A 32 -14.98 -11.68 7.26
C ARG A 32 -16.14 -12.31 8.01
N TRP A 33 -16.78 -11.49 8.82
CA TRP A 33 -17.92 -11.90 9.62
C TRP A 33 -19.05 -10.88 9.55
N GLY A 34 -20.21 -11.31 9.06
CA GLY A 34 -21.45 -10.54 9.08
C GLY A 34 -22.03 -10.57 10.50
N VAL A 35 -21.90 -9.47 11.23
CA VAL A 35 -22.43 -9.33 12.60
C VAL A 35 -23.94 -9.11 12.56
N THR A 36 -24.40 -8.35 11.59
CA THR A 36 -25.83 -8.11 11.30
C THR A 36 -26.04 -8.11 9.78
N ASN A 37 -27.30 -8.01 9.35
CA ASN A 37 -27.61 -7.89 7.91
C ASN A 37 -27.00 -6.65 7.24
N ARG A 38 -26.48 -5.69 8.03
CA ARG A 38 -25.93 -4.42 7.52
C ARG A 38 -24.51 -4.15 8.01
N MET A 39 -23.97 -4.98 8.92
CA MET A 39 -22.66 -4.77 9.52
C MET A 39 -21.76 -5.97 9.30
N GLU A 40 -20.58 -5.71 8.74
CA GLU A 40 -19.50 -6.68 8.52
C GLU A 40 -18.25 -6.25 9.27
N LEU A 41 -17.58 -7.18 9.90
CA LEU A 41 -16.24 -7.05 10.44
C LEU A 41 -15.28 -7.86 9.59
N GLU A 42 -14.10 -7.31 9.36
CA GLU A 42 -13.02 -7.95 8.60
C GLU A 42 -11.72 -7.86 9.41
N ALA A 43 -10.98 -8.96 9.46
CA ALA A 43 -9.59 -8.99 9.92
C ALA A 43 -8.71 -9.48 8.79
N LYS A 44 -7.56 -8.83 8.56
CA LYS A 44 -6.61 -9.17 7.51
C LYS A 44 -5.20 -9.28 8.09
N VAL A 45 -4.53 -10.40 7.79
CA VAL A 45 -3.13 -10.66 8.15
C VAL A 45 -2.33 -10.81 6.85
N PRO A 46 -1.44 -9.87 6.52
CA PRO A 46 -0.58 -9.96 5.35
C PRO A 46 0.72 -10.71 5.68
N LEU A 47 1.12 -11.62 4.80
CA LEU A 47 2.48 -12.15 4.73
C LEU A 47 3.19 -11.47 3.57
N VAL A 48 4.30 -10.83 3.84
CA VAL A 48 5.03 -9.98 2.88
C VAL A 48 6.37 -10.61 2.55
N TYR A 49 6.67 -10.67 1.26
CA TYR A 49 8.01 -10.93 0.74
C TYR A 49 8.38 -9.81 -0.23
N ARG A 50 9.53 -9.19 -0.01
CA ARG A 50 10.06 -8.10 -0.84
C ARG A 50 11.47 -8.42 -1.29
N SER A 51 11.79 -7.99 -2.51
CA SER A 51 13.13 -8.05 -3.08
C SER A 51 13.36 -6.78 -3.90
N ASP A 52 14.38 -6.05 -3.56
CA ASP A 52 14.84 -4.86 -4.28
C ASP A 52 16.23 -5.13 -4.87
N ASP A 53 16.35 -4.93 -6.18
CA ASP A 53 17.63 -4.87 -6.89
C ASP A 53 17.93 -3.39 -7.15
N GLN A 54 18.99 -2.90 -6.53
CA GLN A 54 19.39 -1.51 -6.62
C GLN A 54 20.75 -1.39 -7.31
N LEU A 55 20.76 -0.77 -8.48
CA LEU A 55 21.99 -0.38 -9.17
C LEU A 55 22.39 1.01 -8.71
N THR A 56 23.53 1.12 -8.06
CA THR A 56 24.05 2.40 -7.52
C THR A 56 25.49 2.59 -8.00
N ARG A 57 25.84 3.84 -8.32
CA ARG A 57 27.24 4.23 -8.63
C ARG A 57 27.82 4.93 -7.39
N PRO A 58 28.62 4.22 -6.56
CA PRO A 58 29.22 4.82 -5.37
C PRO A 58 30.22 5.91 -5.76
N LEU A 59 30.11 7.08 -5.15
CA LEU A 59 30.99 8.23 -5.42
C LEU A 59 32.44 7.99 -4.99
N ASN A 60 32.67 7.05 -4.07
CA ASN A 60 34.03 6.79 -3.48
C ASN A 60 34.90 5.87 -4.32
N LEU A 61 34.35 5.19 -5.33
CA LEU A 61 35.08 4.19 -6.11
C LEU A 61 35.52 4.67 -7.48
N GLY A 62 35.42 5.96 -7.76
CA GLY A 62 35.82 6.58 -9.02
C GLY A 62 34.78 6.33 -10.14
N ALA A 63 34.78 7.20 -11.14
CA ALA A 63 33.85 7.13 -12.26
C ALA A 63 34.05 5.83 -13.05
N GLY A 64 33.21 4.82 -12.83
CA GLY A 64 33.22 3.66 -13.72
C GLY A 64 32.76 2.31 -13.20
N ARG A 65 32.34 2.16 -11.95
CA ARG A 65 31.76 0.88 -11.49
C ARG A 65 30.39 1.08 -10.91
N ASP A 66 29.42 0.48 -11.57
CA ASP A 66 28.06 0.30 -11.01
C ASP A 66 28.11 -0.94 -10.11
N GLU A 67 27.62 -0.83 -8.87
CA GLU A 67 27.46 -1.96 -7.96
C GLU A 67 25.99 -2.30 -7.80
N LEU A 68 25.70 -3.60 -7.86
CA LEU A 68 24.35 -4.13 -7.67
C LEU A 68 24.20 -4.54 -6.20
N PHE A 69 23.24 -3.93 -5.52
CA PHE A 69 22.87 -4.26 -4.16
C PHE A 69 21.51 -4.96 -4.16
N ASN A 70 21.48 -6.13 -3.55
CA ASN A 70 20.23 -6.92 -3.40
C ASN A 70 19.80 -6.85 -1.94
N SER A 71 18.57 -6.43 -1.71
CA SER A 71 17.94 -6.42 -0.38
C SER A 71 16.68 -7.24 -0.39
N THR A 72 16.45 -8.00 0.65
CA THR A 72 15.23 -8.79 0.81
C THR A 72 14.57 -8.53 2.15
N GLY A 73 13.26 -8.72 2.23
CA GLY A 73 12.51 -8.65 3.48
C GLY A 73 11.34 -9.62 3.45
N GLN A 74 11.15 -10.35 4.53
CA GLN A 74 10.04 -11.28 4.66
C GLN A 74 9.48 -11.29 6.08
N GLY A 75 8.18 -11.49 6.20
CA GLY A 75 7.52 -11.57 7.50
C GLY A 75 6.05 -11.21 7.45
N ILE A 76 5.46 -11.11 8.63
CA ILE A 76 4.11 -10.59 8.79
C ILE A 76 4.17 -9.08 8.55
N GLY A 77 3.21 -8.57 7.78
CA GLY A 77 3.02 -7.14 7.61
C GLY A 77 2.12 -6.53 8.68
N ASP A 78 1.63 -5.34 8.43
CA ASP A 78 0.72 -4.66 9.36
C ASP A 78 -0.67 -5.32 9.31
N VAL A 79 -1.11 -5.85 10.44
CA VAL A 79 -2.46 -6.45 10.59
C VAL A 79 -3.52 -5.36 10.54
N GLU A 80 -4.63 -5.64 9.85
CA GLU A 80 -5.70 -4.67 9.68
C GLU A 80 -7.04 -5.24 10.20
N ALA A 81 -7.84 -4.35 10.77
CA ALA A 81 -9.23 -4.61 11.12
C ALA A 81 -10.12 -3.57 10.43
N THR A 82 -11.24 -4.00 9.87
CA THR A 82 -12.19 -3.11 9.19
C THR A 82 -13.61 -3.42 9.63
N ALA A 83 -14.36 -2.37 9.99
CA ALA A 83 -15.80 -2.43 10.17
C ALA A 83 -16.47 -1.76 8.97
N ARG A 84 -17.52 -2.38 8.42
CA ARG A 84 -18.35 -1.81 7.35
C ARG A 84 -19.79 -1.79 7.79
N TYR A 85 -20.48 -0.72 7.45
CA TYR A 85 -21.90 -0.56 7.73
C TYR A 85 -22.64 -0.05 6.51
N GLN A 86 -23.69 -0.77 6.12
CA GLN A 86 -24.59 -0.39 5.03
C GLN A 86 -25.70 0.49 5.58
N PHE A 87 -25.79 1.73 5.10
CA PHE A 87 -26.73 2.72 5.62
C PHE A 87 -28.15 2.51 5.15
N ASN A 88 -28.34 1.98 3.95
CA ASN A 88 -29.66 1.80 3.34
C ASN A 88 -29.83 0.40 2.74
N ASP A 89 -31.07 0.00 2.53
CA ASP A 89 -31.38 -1.30 1.93
C ASP A 89 -31.03 -1.31 0.44
N THR A 90 -30.60 -2.47 -0.03
CA THR A 90 -30.36 -2.71 -1.45
C THR A 90 -31.71 -2.72 -2.17
N SER A 91 -31.84 -1.90 -3.20
CA SER A 91 -33.01 -1.83 -4.07
C SER A 91 -32.53 -1.68 -5.51
N VAL A 92 -33.30 -2.19 -6.45
CA VAL A 92 -33.01 -2.02 -7.87
C VAL A 92 -33.07 -0.54 -8.22
N ASP A 93 -32.09 -0.08 -9.01
CA ASP A 93 -31.95 1.30 -9.47
C ASP A 93 -31.79 2.36 -8.37
N LYS A 94 -31.37 1.95 -7.17
CA LYS A 94 -31.03 2.90 -6.10
C LYS A 94 -29.60 2.69 -5.61
N PRO A 95 -28.87 3.79 -5.32
CA PRO A 95 -27.53 3.67 -4.77
C PRO A 95 -27.53 3.05 -3.37
N VAL A 96 -26.53 2.22 -3.10
CA VAL A 96 -26.25 1.66 -1.78
C VAL A 96 -25.05 2.38 -1.20
N TYR A 97 -25.19 2.90 0.01
CA TYR A 97 -24.14 3.63 0.72
C TYR A 97 -23.53 2.75 1.80
N ILE A 98 -22.22 2.60 1.78
CA ILE A 98 -21.47 1.78 2.74
C ILE A 98 -20.38 2.63 3.37
N GLY A 99 -20.50 2.89 4.67
CA GLY A 99 -19.43 3.46 5.46
C GLY A 99 -18.44 2.40 5.90
N SER A 100 -17.19 2.77 5.98
CA SER A 100 -16.13 1.89 6.48
C SER A 100 -15.20 2.63 7.44
N LEU A 101 -14.69 1.89 8.42
CA LEU A 101 -13.63 2.33 9.30
C LEU A 101 -12.57 1.24 9.36
N ARG A 102 -11.38 1.52 8.84
CA ARG A 102 -10.23 0.62 8.88
C ARG A 102 -9.22 1.11 9.89
N PHE A 103 -8.72 0.18 10.69
CA PHE A 103 -7.57 0.35 11.55
C PHE A 103 -6.44 -0.54 11.04
N LYS A 104 -5.24 0.01 10.94
CA LYS A 104 -4.01 -0.72 10.61
C LYS A 104 -3.06 -0.64 11.80
N SER A 105 -2.59 -1.80 12.22
CA SER A 105 -1.60 -1.92 13.28
C SER A 105 -0.17 -1.65 12.77
N ARG A 106 0.79 -1.81 13.67
CA ARG A 106 2.22 -1.67 13.44
C ARG A 106 2.94 -2.98 13.78
N THR A 107 2.41 -4.09 13.28
CA THR A 107 2.91 -5.44 13.59
C THR A 107 4.01 -5.91 12.67
N GLY A 108 4.11 -5.34 11.48
CA GLY A 108 5.20 -5.62 10.56
C GLY A 108 6.51 -4.97 11.01
N LYS A 109 7.64 -5.50 10.57
CA LYS A 109 8.95 -4.89 10.79
C LYS A 109 9.03 -3.55 10.08
N ASP A 110 9.29 -2.48 10.81
CA ASP A 110 9.19 -1.13 10.28
C ASP A 110 10.51 -0.64 9.61
N PRO A 111 10.48 0.44 8.82
CA PRO A 111 11.66 0.98 8.14
C PRO A 111 12.76 1.47 9.08
N PHE A 112 12.48 1.66 10.37
CA PHE A 112 13.45 2.10 11.37
C PHE A 112 14.07 0.92 12.14
N GLU A 113 13.40 -0.25 12.11
CA GLU A 113 13.87 -1.49 12.74
C GLU A 113 14.79 -2.30 11.83
N VAL A 114 14.67 -2.13 10.50
CA VAL A 114 15.54 -2.82 9.54
C VAL A 114 16.96 -2.25 9.59
N LEU A 115 17.94 -3.13 9.42
CA LEU A 115 19.34 -2.73 9.43
C LEU A 115 19.69 -1.98 8.13
N THR A 116 20.25 -0.78 8.28
CA THR A 116 20.67 0.07 7.18
C THR A 116 22.19 0.23 7.20
N ASP A 117 22.86 -0.02 6.08
CA ASP A 117 24.29 0.22 5.95
C ASP A 117 24.56 1.71 5.69
N THR A 118 25.33 2.31 6.59
CA THR A 118 25.78 3.72 6.52
C THR A 118 27.27 3.86 6.27
N THR A 119 28.01 2.76 6.08
CA THR A 119 29.48 2.78 5.94
C THR A 119 29.95 3.40 4.64
N GLN A 120 29.13 3.35 3.59
CA GLN A 120 29.48 3.86 2.26
C GLN A 120 29.47 5.40 2.14
N ALA A 121 28.79 6.10 3.05
CA ALA A 121 28.79 7.56 3.11
C ALA A 121 28.34 8.05 4.50
N PRO A 122 29.22 8.12 5.50
CA PRO A 122 28.87 8.47 6.87
C PRO A 122 28.34 9.91 7.02
N GLU A 123 28.68 10.82 6.11
CA GLU A 123 28.26 12.23 6.15
C GLU A 123 27.00 12.53 5.34
N LEU A 124 26.57 11.63 4.44
CA LEU A 124 25.42 11.80 3.58
C LEU A 124 24.35 10.80 3.98
N ILE A 125 23.34 11.27 4.70
CA ILE A 125 22.09 10.52 5.02
C ILE A 125 21.41 9.95 3.76
N THR A 126 21.89 10.30 2.58
CA THR A 126 21.31 10.03 1.27
C THR A 126 21.71 8.72 0.62
N ASN A 127 22.82 8.08 1.03
CA ASN A 127 23.29 6.82 0.46
C ASN A 127 23.12 5.65 1.46
N ARG A 128 21.93 5.54 2.04
CA ARG A 128 21.60 4.39 2.88
C ARG A 128 21.29 3.20 1.98
N ILE A 129 22.01 2.12 2.18
CA ILE A 129 21.72 0.83 1.56
C ILE A 129 20.99 0.02 2.60
N GLU A 130 19.70 -0.22 2.37
CA GLU A 130 18.92 -1.15 3.21
C GLU A 130 19.45 -2.56 2.97
N THR A 131 19.98 -3.21 4.01
CA THR A 131 20.41 -4.60 3.94
C THR A 131 19.23 -5.56 4.11
N GLU A 132 18.14 -5.06 4.67
CA GLU A 132 16.89 -5.78 4.87
C GLU A 132 15.71 -4.83 4.57
N LEU A 133 14.66 -5.35 3.92
CA LEU A 133 13.48 -4.56 3.57
C LEU A 133 12.39 -4.67 4.66
N PRO A 134 11.70 -3.56 4.97
CA PRO A 134 10.62 -3.56 5.93
C PRO A 134 9.40 -4.33 5.42
N THR A 135 8.67 -4.99 6.31
CA THR A 135 7.41 -5.68 6.02
C THR A 135 6.19 -4.87 6.45
N GLY A 136 6.36 -3.89 7.32
CA GLY A 136 5.34 -2.97 7.83
C GLY A 136 5.66 -1.50 7.53
N SER A 137 4.72 -0.63 7.87
CA SER A 137 4.87 0.83 7.69
C SER A 137 5.49 1.54 8.90
N GLY A 138 5.42 0.92 10.08
CA GLY A 138 5.87 1.52 11.33
C GLY A 138 4.90 2.51 11.97
N PHE A 139 3.69 2.68 11.40
CA PHE A 139 2.71 3.65 11.88
C PHE A 139 1.33 3.03 12.03
N TYR A 140 0.64 3.38 13.12
CA TYR A 140 -0.79 3.12 13.26
C TYR A 140 -1.57 4.02 12.31
N THR A 141 -2.67 3.48 11.76
CA THR A 141 -3.50 4.20 10.79
C THR A 141 -4.97 3.99 11.12
N ILE A 142 -5.74 5.07 11.02
CA ILE A 142 -7.20 5.06 11.08
C ILE A 142 -7.70 5.60 9.74
N GLN A 143 -8.59 4.87 9.07
CA GLN A 143 -9.09 5.26 7.75
C GLN A 143 -10.60 5.13 7.67
N PRO A 144 -11.35 6.21 7.88
CA PRO A 144 -12.75 6.28 7.47
C PRO A 144 -12.86 6.28 5.94
N GLY A 145 -13.96 5.72 5.45
CA GLY A 145 -14.29 5.67 4.03
C GLY A 145 -15.78 5.60 3.78
N LEU A 146 -16.17 6.02 2.59
CA LEU A 146 -17.54 5.92 2.07
C LEU A 146 -17.46 5.29 0.68
N THR A 147 -18.28 4.27 0.46
CA THR A 147 -18.44 3.61 -0.84
C THR A 147 -19.90 3.72 -1.27
N VAL A 148 -20.10 4.04 -2.53
CA VAL A 148 -21.40 4.07 -3.18
C VAL A 148 -21.41 2.99 -4.27
N LEU A 149 -22.41 2.13 -4.24
CA LEU A 149 -22.68 1.15 -5.28
C LEU A 149 -23.99 1.54 -5.97
N TYR A 150 -23.99 1.61 -7.28
CA TYR A 150 -25.20 1.87 -8.07
C TYR A 150 -25.45 0.70 -9.02
N PRO A 151 -26.32 -0.25 -8.59
CA PRO A 151 -26.68 -1.40 -9.42
C PRO A 151 -27.61 -0.98 -10.54
N THR A 152 -27.25 -1.36 -11.75
CA THR A 152 -28.07 -1.27 -12.95
C THR A 152 -28.00 -2.61 -13.68
N ASP A 153 -28.81 -2.81 -14.68
CA ASP A 153 -28.72 -4.01 -15.52
C ASP A 153 -28.13 -3.64 -16.88
N PRO A 154 -27.01 -4.26 -17.34
CA PRO A 154 -26.25 -5.37 -16.74
C PRO A 154 -25.01 -4.92 -15.91
N ALA A 155 -24.91 -3.66 -15.55
CA ALA A 155 -23.71 -3.08 -14.92
C ALA A 155 -23.97 -2.67 -13.47
N VAL A 156 -22.91 -2.70 -12.67
CA VAL A 156 -22.86 -2.07 -11.35
C VAL A 156 -21.78 -1.01 -11.37
N PHE A 157 -22.14 0.25 -11.15
CA PHE A 157 -21.19 1.33 -10.97
C PHE A 157 -20.80 1.42 -9.49
N PHE A 158 -19.55 1.76 -9.23
CA PHE A 158 -19.08 1.98 -7.87
C PHE A 158 -18.18 3.20 -7.81
N GLY A 159 -18.17 3.82 -6.64
CA GLY A 159 -17.23 4.90 -6.32
C GLY A 159 -17.00 4.97 -4.83
N GLY A 160 -15.84 5.43 -4.42
CA GLY A 160 -15.50 5.55 -3.02
C GLY A 160 -14.51 6.66 -2.75
N LEU A 161 -14.60 7.19 -1.54
CA LEU A 161 -13.66 8.16 -0.99
C LEU A 161 -13.17 7.61 0.34
N ASN A 162 -11.92 7.85 0.65
CA ASN A 162 -11.36 7.53 1.96
C ASN A 162 -10.30 8.55 2.37
N TYR A 163 -10.12 8.69 3.67
CA TYR A 163 -9.07 9.51 4.23
C TYR A 163 -8.32 8.70 5.27
N GLN A 164 -7.01 8.58 5.11
CA GLN A 164 -6.15 7.80 5.98
C GLN A 164 -5.36 8.74 6.88
N PHE A 165 -5.69 8.72 8.16
CA PHE A 165 -4.92 9.39 9.21
C PHE A 165 -3.78 8.47 9.63
N ASN A 166 -2.55 8.89 9.39
CA ASN A 166 -1.36 8.21 9.88
C ASN A 166 -0.92 8.84 11.19
N LEU A 167 -0.91 8.05 12.28
CA LEU A 167 -0.55 8.57 13.58
C LEU A 167 0.96 8.80 13.65
N SER A 168 1.37 10.00 14.03
CA SER A 168 2.78 10.36 14.23
C SER A 168 3.42 9.51 15.32
N ARG A 169 4.75 9.36 15.27
CA ARG A 169 5.54 8.58 16.22
C ARG A 169 6.68 9.43 16.74
N SER A 170 6.74 9.58 18.07
CA SER A 170 7.78 10.36 18.74
C SER A 170 8.98 9.52 19.14
N GLY A 171 10.15 10.16 19.18
CA GLY A 171 11.39 9.56 19.68
C GLY A 171 11.85 8.34 18.85
N VAL A 172 11.64 8.37 17.55
CA VAL A 172 12.03 7.28 16.65
C VAL A 172 13.56 7.18 16.58
N THR A 173 14.07 5.94 16.68
CA THR A 173 15.48 5.62 16.42
C THR A 173 15.55 4.65 15.25
N ALA A 174 16.59 4.77 14.41
CA ALA A 174 16.83 3.87 13.29
C ALA A 174 18.06 3.01 13.56
N ASN A 175 17.97 1.73 13.19
CA ASN A 175 19.08 0.79 13.32
C ASN A 175 20.02 0.91 12.12
N THR A 176 21.32 1.08 12.41
CA THR A 176 22.36 1.11 11.39
C THR A 176 23.50 0.16 11.72
N THR A 177 24.34 -0.14 10.75
CA THR A 177 25.56 -0.96 10.96
C THR A 177 26.55 -0.36 11.96
N GLN A 178 26.42 0.95 12.25
CA GLN A 178 27.26 1.66 13.22
C GLN A 178 26.57 1.89 14.58
N GLY A 179 25.35 1.35 14.76
CA GLY A 179 24.53 1.51 15.95
C GLY A 179 23.21 2.23 15.69
N GLN A 180 22.52 2.60 16.75
CA GLN A 180 21.25 3.32 16.64
C GLN A 180 21.48 4.82 16.49
N ILE A 181 20.74 5.43 15.57
CA ILE A 181 20.72 6.88 15.37
C ILE A 181 19.33 7.44 15.72
N ALA A 182 19.29 8.58 16.38
CA ALA A 182 18.04 9.27 16.66
C ALA A 182 17.49 9.93 15.39
N VAL A 183 16.26 9.60 15.02
CA VAL A 183 15.51 10.24 13.93
C VAL A 183 14.66 11.38 14.46
N GLY A 184 14.06 11.20 15.63
CA GLY A 184 13.17 12.17 16.28
C GLY A 184 11.68 11.85 16.06
N ASP A 185 10.86 12.89 16.00
CA ASP A 185 9.42 12.74 15.81
C ASP A 185 9.09 12.67 14.32
N VAL A 186 8.44 11.59 13.91
CA VAL A 186 8.11 11.32 12.50
C VAL A 186 6.61 11.36 12.29
N ASP A 187 6.17 12.18 11.35
CA ASP A 187 4.80 12.27 10.83
C ASP A 187 4.81 11.88 9.35
N PRO A 188 4.28 10.72 8.97
CA PRO A 188 4.36 10.23 7.58
C PRO A 188 3.43 10.94 6.60
N GLY A 189 2.63 11.90 7.08
CA GLY A 189 1.60 12.56 6.30
C GLY A 189 0.36 11.68 6.07
N ASP A 190 -0.78 12.34 5.88
CA ASP A 190 -2.05 11.67 5.63
C ASP A 190 -2.26 11.34 4.16
N VAL A 191 -3.22 10.44 3.88
CA VAL A 191 -3.55 10.02 2.52
C VAL A 191 -5.02 10.25 2.23
N PHE A 192 -5.32 11.00 1.18
CA PHE A 192 -6.64 11.07 0.59
C PHE A 192 -6.71 10.10 -0.58
N GLY A 193 -7.67 9.18 -0.54
CA GLY A 193 -7.89 8.18 -1.58
C GLY A 193 -9.28 8.28 -2.18
N PHE A 194 -9.39 7.94 -3.46
CA PHE A 194 -10.66 7.81 -4.17
C PHE A 194 -10.59 6.68 -5.19
N ASN A 195 -11.71 6.08 -5.47
CA ASN A 195 -11.83 5.09 -6.54
C ASN A 195 -13.19 5.21 -7.23
N PHE A 196 -13.24 4.76 -8.46
CA PHE A 196 -14.49 4.61 -9.20
C PHE A 196 -14.33 3.56 -10.29
N GLY A 197 -15.45 3.01 -10.72
CA GLY A 197 -15.42 2.01 -11.78
C GLY A 197 -16.78 1.39 -12.03
N MET A 198 -16.76 0.34 -12.82
CA MET A 198 -17.95 -0.44 -13.15
C MET A 198 -17.63 -1.94 -13.20
N GLY A 199 -18.61 -2.75 -12.85
CA GLY A 199 -18.61 -4.18 -13.03
C GLY A 199 -19.71 -4.57 -14.02
N LEU A 200 -19.38 -5.48 -14.94
CA LEU A 200 -20.32 -6.03 -15.93
C LEU A 200 -20.49 -7.51 -15.69
N ALA A 201 -21.73 -7.95 -15.53
CA ALA A 201 -22.06 -9.37 -15.54
C ALA A 201 -21.98 -9.88 -16.99
N LEU A 202 -21.04 -10.79 -17.27
CA LEU A 202 -20.90 -11.43 -18.57
C LEU A 202 -21.90 -12.61 -18.70
N ASN A 203 -22.09 -13.31 -17.60
CA ASN A 203 -23.06 -14.39 -17.44
C ASN A 203 -23.27 -14.66 -15.95
N GLU A 204 -24.09 -15.68 -15.60
CA GLU A 204 -24.40 -16.04 -14.21
C GLU A 204 -23.17 -16.39 -13.33
N LYS A 205 -22.05 -16.73 -13.95
CA LYS A 205 -20.83 -17.18 -13.25
C LYS A 205 -19.65 -16.27 -13.42
N SER A 206 -19.66 -15.37 -14.41
CA SER A 206 -18.51 -14.56 -14.78
C SER A 206 -18.82 -13.09 -14.79
N SER A 207 -17.93 -12.27 -14.29
CA SER A 207 -18.02 -10.82 -14.38
C SER A 207 -16.66 -10.21 -14.75
N PHE A 208 -16.71 -9.06 -15.39
CA PHE A 208 -15.57 -8.22 -15.72
C PHE A 208 -15.72 -6.89 -14.98
N SER A 209 -14.63 -6.28 -14.59
CA SER A 209 -14.63 -4.96 -13.99
C SER A 209 -13.52 -4.07 -14.55
N LEU A 210 -13.84 -2.79 -14.65
CA LEU A 210 -12.90 -1.73 -15.01
C LEU A 210 -13.01 -0.65 -13.93
N GLY A 211 -11.87 -0.18 -13.44
CA GLY A 211 -11.86 0.85 -12.42
C GLY A 211 -10.59 1.68 -12.43
N TYR A 212 -10.63 2.75 -11.67
CA TYR A 212 -9.51 3.62 -11.37
C TYR A 212 -9.40 3.78 -9.86
N ASP A 213 -8.17 3.69 -9.35
CA ASP A 213 -7.83 3.95 -7.95
C ASP A 213 -6.80 5.07 -7.93
N GLY A 214 -7.08 6.13 -7.17
CA GLY A 214 -6.21 7.28 -7.02
C GLY A 214 -5.97 7.63 -5.56
N ALA A 215 -4.76 8.11 -5.26
CA ALA A 215 -4.46 8.60 -3.93
C ALA A 215 -3.47 9.78 -3.98
N SER A 216 -3.65 10.72 -3.04
CA SER A 216 -2.73 11.82 -2.77
C SER A 216 -2.15 11.64 -1.37
N VAL A 217 -0.84 11.44 -1.31
CA VAL A 217 -0.09 11.22 -0.06
C VAL A 217 0.55 12.52 0.37
N GLY A 218 0.33 12.90 1.61
CA GLY A 218 0.93 14.09 2.23
C GLY A 218 2.44 13.96 2.39
N LYS A 219 3.11 15.08 2.64
CA LYS A 219 4.55 15.09 2.90
C LYS A 219 4.86 14.51 4.27
N THR A 220 5.94 13.76 4.34
CA THR A 220 6.49 13.33 5.63
C THR A 220 7.18 14.50 6.32
N LYS A 221 6.96 14.64 7.64
CA LYS A 221 7.65 15.61 8.50
C LYS A 221 8.50 14.89 9.53
N ILE A 222 9.64 15.49 9.83
CA ILE A 222 10.55 15.06 10.89
C ILE A 222 10.74 16.25 11.83
N ASN A 223 10.46 16.05 13.13
CA ASN A 223 10.51 17.10 14.16
C ASN A 223 9.67 18.35 13.79
N GLY A 224 8.50 18.10 13.15
CA GLY A 224 7.56 19.16 12.76
C GLY A 224 7.91 19.91 11.47
N VAL A 225 9.05 19.63 10.84
CA VAL A 225 9.51 20.25 9.59
C VAL A 225 9.41 19.24 8.44
N ASP A 226 9.06 19.69 7.24
CA ASP A 226 9.06 18.83 6.05
C ASP A 226 10.42 18.12 5.94
N ALA A 227 10.42 16.80 5.79
CA ALA A 227 11.65 16.04 5.62
C ALA A 227 12.36 16.50 4.33
N ILE A 228 13.70 16.41 4.32
CA ILE A 228 14.49 16.82 3.17
C ILE A 228 13.99 16.09 1.92
N ASN A 229 13.69 16.84 0.86
CA ASN A 229 13.11 16.35 -0.40
C ASN A 229 11.72 15.70 -0.28
N ALA A 230 11.01 15.88 0.85
CA ALA A 230 9.63 15.42 0.96
C ALA A 230 8.75 16.13 -0.08
N SER A 231 8.11 15.37 -0.91
CA SER A 231 7.13 15.84 -1.89
C SER A 231 5.79 15.16 -1.69
N ARG A 232 4.74 15.79 -2.17
CA ARG A 232 3.43 15.14 -2.23
C ARG A 232 3.46 14.09 -3.33
N ILE A 233 3.06 12.87 -3.01
CA ILE A 233 3.04 11.74 -3.94
C ILE A 233 1.62 11.60 -4.50
N GLN A 234 1.52 11.41 -5.81
CA GLN A 234 0.25 11.17 -6.49
C GLN A 234 0.27 9.76 -7.08
N LEU A 235 -0.66 8.93 -6.62
CA LEU A 235 -0.80 7.56 -7.09
C LEU A 235 -2.04 7.45 -7.96
N GLY A 236 -1.93 6.70 -9.04
CA GLY A 236 -3.05 6.43 -9.95
C GLY A 236 -2.87 5.09 -10.64
N THR A 237 -3.88 4.23 -10.54
CA THR A 237 -3.86 2.88 -11.10
C THR A 237 -5.14 2.60 -11.87
N LEU A 238 -5.03 2.17 -13.11
CA LEU A 238 -6.12 1.55 -13.85
C LEU A 238 -6.23 0.08 -13.46
N LEU A 239 -7.44 -0.37 -13.15
CA LEU A 239 -7.72 -1.71 -12.67
C LEU A 239 -8.61 -2.45 -13.67
N LEU A 240 -8.18 -3.63 -14.08
CA LEU A 240 -8.94 -4.60 -14.86
C LEU A 240 -9.17 -5.83 -13.99
N GLY A 241 -10.41 -6.21 -13.80
CA GLY A 241 -10.77 -7.36 -12.99
C GLY A 241 -11.60 -8.37 -13.77
N TYR A 242 -11.36 -9.65 -13.49
CA TYR A 242 -12.20 -10.75 -13.94
C TYR A 242 -12.54 -11.63 -12.74
N SER A 243 -13.78 -12.03 -12.61
CA SER A 243 -14.22 -12.93 -11.55
C SER A 243 -15.01 -14.10 -12.14
N GLN A 244 -14.72 -15.29 -11.64
CA GLN A 244 -15.37 -16.54 -12.03
C GLN A 244 -15.88 -17.25 -10.78
N ARG A 245 -17.16 -17.57 -10.73
CA ARG A 245 -17.73 -18.47 -9.72
C ARG A 245 -17.37 -19.91 -10.08
N LEU A 246 -16.58 -20.57 -9.22
CA LEU A 246 -16.16 -21.96 -9.40
C LEU A 246 -17.19 -22.93 -8.81
N THR A 247 -17.68 -22.62 -7.60
CA THR A 247 -18.73 -23.37 -6.91
C THR A 247 -19.75 -22.37 -6.31
N PRO A 248 -20.87 -22.82 -5.75
CA PRO A 248 -21.79 -21.92 -5.05
C PRO A 248 -21.14 -21.11 -3.92
N SER A 249 -20.10 -21.66 -3.28
CA SER A 249 -19.41 -21.04 -2.14
C SER A 249 -18.02 -20.48 -2.47
N THR A 250 -17.49 -20.71 -3.68
CA THR A 250 -16.10 -20.35 -4.03
C THR A 250 -16.06 -19.58 -5.34
N SER A 251 -15.33 -18.48 -5.37
CA SER A 251 -15.06 -17.72 -6.57
C SER A 251 -13.57 -17.51 -6.76
N LEU A 252 -13.15 -17.29 -7.99
CA LEU A 252 -11.79 -16.91 -8.35
C LEU A 252 -11.84 -15.50 -8.96
N GLY A 253 -11.05 -14.59 -8.43
CA GLY A 253 -10.89 -13.24 -8.95
C GLY A 253 -9.45 -13.00 -9.40
N LEU A 254 -9.29 -12.43 -10.59
CA LEU A 254 -8.04 -11.95 -11.13
C LEU A 254 -8.14 -10.42 -11.27
N THR A 255 -7.08 -9.71 -10.91
CA THR A 255 -7.00 -8.26 -11.10
C THR A 255 -5.63 -7.91 -11.66
N VAL A 256 -5.63 -7.06 -12.67
CA VAL A 256 -4.43 -6.44 -13.22
C VAL A 256 -4.55 -4.95 -12.97
N GLY A 257 -3.56 -4.36 -12.33
CA GLY A 257 -3.43 -2.93 -12.15
C GLY A 257 -2.26 -2.40 -12.98
N VAL A 258 -2.48 -1.27 -13.66
CA VAL A 258 -1.46 -0.56 -14.44
C VAL A 258 -1.30 0.83 -13.86
N GLY A 259 -0.09 1.18 -13.42
CA GLY A 259 0.24 2.50 -12.92
C GLY A 259 0.17 3.54 -14.04
N VAL A 260 -0.52 4.66 -13.77
CA VAL A 260 -0.66 5.76 -14.73
C VAL A 260 -0.05 7.06 -14.24
N THR A 261 0.52 7.05 -13.05
CA THR A 261 1.29 8.17 -12.49
C THR A 261 2.70 7.71 -12.18
N ARG A 262 3.64 8.66 -12.11
CA ARG A 262 5.07 8.40 -11.94
C ARG A 262 5.42 7.62 -10.67
N ASP A 263 4.65 7.84 -9.60
CA ASP A 263 4.95 7.28 -8.28
C ASP A 263 4.20 5.97 -8.02
N THR A 264 3.46 5.46 -9.02
CA THR A 264 2.69 4.22 -8.91
C THR A 264 3.47 3.05 -9.47
N PRO A 265 3.39 1.85 -8.87
CA PRO A 265 3.98 0.64 -9.44
C PRO A 265 3.48 0.41 -10.87
N ASP A 266 4.38 0.07 -11.80
CA ASP A 266 4.06 -0.09 -13.22
C ASP A 266 2.96 -1.11 -13.45
N VAL A 267 3.07 -2.29 -12.80
CA VAL A 267 2.10 -3.37 -12.91
C VAL A 267 1.87 -4.04 -11.55
N THR A 268 0.62 -4.32 -11.26
CA THR A 268 0.21 -5.15 -10.12
C THR A 268 -0.67 -6.29 -10.59
N LEU A 269 -0.43 -7.48 -10.04
CA LEU A 269 -1.24 -8.67 -10.28
C LEU A 269 -1.88 -9.11 -8.96
N GLY A 270 -3.17 -9.35 -8.97
CA GLY A 270 -3.92 -9.82 -7.82
C GLY A 270 -4.69 -11.10 -8.13
N LEU A 271 -4.57 -12.09 -7.24
CA LEU A 271 -5.38 -13.30 -7.22
C LEU A 271 -6.19 -13.32 -5.93
N ARG A 272 -7.49 -13.60 -6.04
CA ARG A 272 -8.40 -13.74 -4.90
C ARG A 272 -9.16 -15.03 -4.98
N LEU A 273 -9.26 -15.71 -3.85
CA LEU A 273 -10.05 -16.95 -3.73
C LEU A 273 -10.97 -16.83 -2.50
N PRO A 274 -12.10 -16.08 -2.60
CA PRO A 274 -13.07 -16.03 -1.51
C PRO A 274 -13.83 -17.34 -1.39
N ILE A 275 -13.97 -17.81 -0.14
CA ILE A 275 -14.74 -19.00 0.23
C ILE A 275 -15.76 -18.56 1.27
N SER A 276 -17.04 -18.91 1.04
CA SER A 276 -18.15 -18.66 1.97
C SER A 276 -18.56 -19.96 2.67
N PHE A 277 -18.81 -19.88 3.96
CA PHE A 277 -19.21 -21.00 4.82
C PHE A 277 -20.66 -20.84 5.27
#